data_f2396e100f2fa4ebde77e9b3523991b4
#
_entry.id   f2396e100f2fa4ebde77e9b3523991b4
#
_cell.length_a   1.000
_cell.length_b   1.000
_cell.length_c   1.000
_cell.angle_alpha   90.00
_cell.angle_beta   90.00
_cell.angle_gamma   90.00
#
_symmetry.space_group_name_H-M   'P 1'
#
loop_
_entity.id
_entity.type
_entity.pdbx_description
1 polymer ?
#
loop_
_entity_poly.entity_id
_entity_poly.type
_entity_poly.pdbx_seq_one_letter_code
_entity_poly.pdbx_strand_id
1 'polypeptide(L)'
;MKKNLIILITLFLAIPAGAEAGDLEDLVAAIEKRWTDTAKKQISPGDSNPAGAWLATSQGGLWQFQSPAENVAMITDSPNTLVFQPMHISIQIMGSKKDVAHAAYYLVGNIMRDGKPIVTNYRTRASEVFVKIGGKWLNSGSHYSPLYGGSGVVFE
;
A
#
# COMPACT_ATOMS: atom_id res chain seq x y z
N MET A 1 -8.68 4.90 68.92
CA MET A 1 -7.70 4.73 67.83
C MET A 1 -8.45 4.42 66.56
N LYS A 2 -8.61 5.41 65.62
CA LYS A 2 -9.28 5.21 64.33
C LYS A 2 -8.22 4.86 63.30
N LYS A 3 -8.31 3.65 62.73
CA LYS A 3 -7.43 3.19 61.62
C LYS A 3 -7.96 3.79 60.33
N ASN A 4 -7.21 4.69 59.72
CA ASN A 4 -7.50 5.20 58.39
C ASN A 4 -7.01 4.15 57.35
N LEU A 5 -7.94 3.58 56.63
CA LEU A 5 -7.67 2.71 55.49
C LEU A 5 -7.48 3.60 54.24
N ILE A 6 -6.25 3.73 53.76
CA ILE A 6 -5.94 4.39 52.49
C ILE A 6 -6.12 3.35 51.39
N ILE A 7 -7.18 3.52 50.60
CA ILE A 7 -7.40 2.72 49.35
C ILE A 7 -6.63 3.40 48.25
N LEU A 8 -5.53 2.78 47.82
CA LEU A 8 -4.77 3.18 46.64
C LEU A 8 -5.50 2.67 45.39
N ILE A 9 -6.23 3.53 44.69
CA ILE A 9 -6.85 3.20 43.42
C ILE A 9 -5.78 3.35 42.34
N THR A 10 -5.20 2.23 41.92
CA THR A 10 -4.32 2.18 40.73
C THR A 10 -5.18 2.23 39.49
N LEU A 11 -5.26 3.39 38.85
CA LEU A 11 -5.94 3.56 37.56
C LEU A 11 -5.04 2.94 36.46
N PHE A 12 -5.33 1.71 36.08
CA PHE A 12 -4.74 1.13 34.88
C PHE A 12 -5.36 1.80 33.65
N LEU A 13 -4.61 2.74 33.05
CA LEU A 13 -4.88 3.20 31.71
C LEU A 13 -4.56 2.03 30.76
N ALA A 14 -5.56 1.26 30.40
CA ALA A 14 -5.47 0.31 29.31
C ALA A 14 -5.32 1.09 28.00
N ILE A 15 -4.08 1.23 27.53
CA ILE A 15 -3.80 1.68 26.17
C ILE A 15 -4.27 0.52 25.28
N PRO A 16 -5.19 0.73 24.33
CA PRO A 16 -5.59 -0.32 23.39
C PRO A 16 -4.43 -0.59 22.42
N ALA A 17 -3.51 -1.47 22.79
CA ALA A 17 -2.41 -1.92 21.94
C ALA A 17 -2.90 -2.78 20.74
N GLY A 18 -4.17 -3.18 20.73
CA GLY A 18 -4.73 -4.07 19.71
C GLY A 18 -5.19 -3.38 18.42
N ALA A 19 -5.46 -2.07 18.43
CA ALA A 19 -6.00 -1.38 17.25
C ALA A 19 -4.91 -1.10 16.18
N GLU A 20 -3.65 -0.89 16.57
CA GLU A 20 -2.56 -0.64 15.63
C GLU A 20 -2.09 -1.94 14.94
N ALA A 21 -2.08 -3.06 15.64
CA ALA A 21 -1.67 -4.34 15.05
C ALA A 21 -2.63 -4.80 13.95
N GLY A 22 -3.95 -4.71 14.17
CA GLY A 22 -4.96 -5.05 13.16
C GLY A 22 -4.89 -4.13 11.93
N ASP A 23 -4.63 -2.84 12.11
CA ASP A 23 -4.50 -1.89 11.00
C ASP A 23 -3.27 -2.16 10.12
N LEU A 24 -2.17 -2.61 10.69
CA LEU A 24 -0.98 -3.00 9.94
C LEU A 24 -1.24 -4.26 9.13
N GLU A 25 -1.85 -5.26 9.73
CA GLU A 25 -2.23 -6.51 9.06
C GLU A 25 -3.23 -6.25 7.92
N ASP A 26 -4.24 -5.41 8.14
CA ASP A 26 -5.22 -5.01 7.13
C ASP A 26 -4.56 -4.29 5.95
N LEU A 27 -3.59 -3.41 6.20
CA LEU A 27 -2.85 -2.72 5.15
C LEU A 27 -1.96 -3.66 4.33
N VAL A 28 -1.25 -4.57 4.98
CA VAL A 28 -0.46 -5.60 4.28
C VAL A 28 -1.38 -6.43 3.38
N ALA A 29 -2.50 -6.92 3.92
CA ALA A 29 -3.47 -7.70 3.17
C ALA A 29 -4.07 -6.91 1.99
N ALA A 30 -4.35 -5.61 2.17
CA ALA A 30 -4.86 -4.74 1.11
C ALA A 30 -3.82 -4.56 -0.02
N ILE A 31 -2.53 -4.40 0.30
CA ILE A 31 -1.45 -4.29 -0.68
C ILE A 31 -1.30 -5.61 -1.46
N GLU A 32 -1.23 -6.74 -0.77
CA GLU A 32 -1.08 -8.07 -1.38
C GLU A 32 -2.28 -8.42 -2.28
N LYS A 33 -3.49 -8.16 -1.78
CA LYS A 33 -4.73 -8.35 -2.54
C LYS A 33 -4.72 -7.51 -3.81
N ARG A 34 -4.38 -6.22 -3.71
CA ARG A 34 -4.35 -5.32 -4.87
C ARG A 34 -3.43 -5.85 -5.98
N TRP A 35 -2.24 -6.32 -5.65
CA TRP A 35 -1.33 -6.88 -6.65
C TRP A 35 -1.79 -8.22 -7.20
N THR A 36 -2.44 -9.03 -6.38
CA THR A 36 -3.09 -10.27 -6.83
C THR A 36 -4.22 -9.98 -7.81
N ASP A 37 -5.08 -8.99 -7.51
CA ASP A 37 -6.20 -8.61 -8.37
C ASP A 37 -5.72 -7.90 -9.64
N THR A 38 -4.65 -7.10 -9.56
CA THR A 38 -3.99 -6.49 -10.72
C THR A 38 -3.49 -7.55 -11.70
N ALA A 39 -2.86 -8.62 -11.22
CA ALA A 39 -2.41 -9.73 -12.04
C ALA A 39 -3.55 -10.49 -12.73
N LYS A 40 -4.73 -10.48 -12.14
CA LYS A 40 -5.96 -11.07 -12.69
C LYS A 40 -6.81 -10.08 -13.49
N LYS A 41 -6.45 -8.79 -13.51
CA LYS A 41 -7.27 -7.69 -14.04
C LYS A 41 -8.66 -7.60 -13.40
N GLN A 42 -8.73 -7.89 -12.10
CA GLN A 42 -9.97 -7.94 -11.29
C GLN A 42 -10.03 -6.82 -10.25
N ILE A 43 -9.33 -5.71 -10.47
CA ILE A 43 -9.40 -4.56 -9.58
C ILE A 43 -10.76 -3.86 -9.63
N SER A 44 -11.15 -3.24 -8.53
CA SER A 44 -12.42 -2.55 -8.37
C SER A 44 -12.21 -1.06 -8.12
N PRO A 45 -13.10 -0.18 -8.62
CA PRO A 45 -13.09 1.24 -8.24
C PRO A 45 -13.18 1.46 -6.72
N GLY A 46 -13.82 0.52 -6.00
CA GLY A 46 -13.96 0.57 -4.54
C GLY A 46 -12.69 0.28 -3.75
N ASP A 47 -11.59 -0.09 -4.42
CA ASP A 47 -10.27 -0.28 -3.80
C ASP A 47 -9.41 0.99 -3.82
N SER A 48 -9.89 2.06 -4.48
CA SER A 48 -9.23 3.36 -4.57
C SER A 48 -9.97 4.43 -3.77
N ASN A 49 -9.25 5.48 -3.36
CA ASN A 49 -9.86 6.64 -2.75
C ASN A 49 -10.91 7.25 -3.70
N PRO A 50 -12.19 7.44 -3.26
CA PRO A 50 -13.22 8.06 -4.08
C PRO A 50 -12.86 9.45 -4.63
N ALA A 51 -12.01 10.19 -3.93
CA ALA A 51 -11.49 11.47 -4.39
C ALA A 51 -10.43 11.36 -5.50
N GLY A 52 -10.02 10.16 -5.87
CA GLY A 52 -8.95 9.88 -6.81
C GLY A 52 -7.58 9.73 -6.15
N ALA A 53 -6.58 9.43 -6.95
CA ALA A 53 -5.22 9.19 -6.50
C ALA A 53 -4.18 9.74 -7.48
N TRP A 54 -3.03 10.18 -6.96
CA TRP A 54 -1.89 10.56 -7.75
C TRP A 54 -1.02 9.34 -8.07
N LEU A 55 -0.58 9.25 -9.32
CA LEU A 55 0.26 8.17 -9.80
C LEU A 55 1.51 8.71 -10.51
N ALA A 56 2.67 8.17 -10.16
CA ALA A 56 3.88 8.25 -10.95
C ALA A 56 4.39 6.85 -11.23
N THR A 57 4.52 6.51 -12.51
CA THR A 57 4.93 5.17 -12.93
C THR A 57 6.45 5.03 -12.97
N SER A 58 6.94 3.80 -12.89
CA SER A 58 8.37 3.48 -13.02
C SER A 58 8.95 3.69 -14.43
N GLN A 59 8.10 3.93 -15.40
CA GLN A 59 8.53 4.28 -16.76
C GLN A 59 8.91 5.76 -16.88
N GLY A 60 8.72 6.54 -15.82
CA GLY A 60 8.93 7.98 -15.81
C GLY A 60 7.70 8.76 -16.30
N GLY A 61 7.89 10.05 -16.55
CA GLY A 61 6.83 10.95 -16.97
C GLY A 61 6.34 11.84 -15.84
N LEU A 62 5.28 12.59 -16.13
CA LEU A 62 4.66 13.49 -15.16
C LEU A 62 3.74 12.74 -14.21
N TRP A 63 3.48 13.34 -13.07
CA TRP A 63 2.41 12.92 -12.18
C TRP A 63 1.07 12.95 -12.90
N GLN A 64 0.31 11.88 -12.73
CA GLN A 64 -1.04 11.73 -13.27
C GLN A 64 -2.02 11.66 -12.11
N PHE A 65 -3.09 12.44 -12.20
CA PHE A 65 -4.23 12.25 -11.30
C PHE A 65 -5.23 11.32 -11.97
N GLN A 66 -5.69 10.32 -11.24
CA GLN A 66 -6.63 9.31 -11.75
C GLN A 66 -7.84 9.21 -10.83
N SER A 67 -9.01 9.25 -11.43
CA SER A 67 -10.23 8.79 -10.76
C SER A 67 -10.20 7.27 -10.53
N PRO A 68 -11.01 6.72 -9.64
CA PRO A 68 -11.13 5.28 -9.47
C PRO A 68 -11.42 4.51 -10.77
N ALA A 69 -12.25 5.07 -11.64
CA ALA A 69 -12.59 4.45 -12.92
C ALA A 69 -11.39 4.42 -13.90
N GLU A 70 -10.64 5.52 -13.99
CA GLU A 70 -9.43 5.60 -14.81
C GLU A 70 -8.34 4.64 -14.31
N ASN A 71 -8.18 4.49 -12.99
CA ASN A 71 -7.25 3.51 -12.42
C ASN A 71 -7.64 2.07 -12.80
N VAL A 72 -8.93 1.74 -12.77
CA VAL A 72 -9.42 0.43 -13.25
C VAL A 72 -9.12 0.26 -14.73
N ALA A 73 -9.53 1.21 -15.58
CA ALA A 73 -9.34 1.15 -17.03
C ALA A 73 -7.86 1.00 -17.42
N MET A 74 -6.96 1.71 -16.74
CA MET A 74 -5.51 1.60 -16.97
C MET A 74 -5.00 0.15 -16.83
N ILE A 75 -5.57 -0.63 -15.93
CA ILE A 75 -5.18 -2.02 -15.68
C ILE A 75 -5.96 -2.97 -16.59
N THR A 76 -7.29 -2.82 -16.66
CA THR A 76 -8.14 -3.77 -17.40
C THR A 76 -7.97 -3.68 -18.91
N ASP A 77 -7.81 -2.47 -19.44
CA ASP A 77 -7.71 -2.22 -20.88
C ASP A 77 -6.28 -2.34 -21.41
N SER A 78 -5.30 -2.42 -20.51
CA SER A 78 -3.90 -2.63 -20.89
C SER A 78 -3.72 -3.97 -21.64
N PRO A 79 -2.98 -4.03 -22.76
CA PRO A 79 -2.61 -5.31 -23.38
C PRO A 79 -1.66 -6.12 -22.49
N ASN A 80 -1.03 -5.46 -21.51
CA ASN A 80 -0.08 -6.10 -20.60
C ASN A 80 -0.77 -6.56 -19.32
N THR A 81 -0.26 -7.64 -18.75
CA THR A 81 -0.62 -8.13 -17.41
C THR A 81 0.59 -7.96 -16.49
N LEU A 82 0.39 -7.30 -15.36
CA LEU A 82 1.43 -7.05 -14.37
C LEU A 82 1.37 -8.16 -13.32
N VAL A 83 2.30 -9.10 -13.37
CA VAL A 83 2.40 -10.21 -12.42
C VAL A 83 3.51 -9.88 -11.44
N PHE A 84 3.17 -9.14 -10.39
CA PHE A 84 4.11 -8.67 -9.38
C PHE A 84 3.78 -9.20 -8.00
N GLN A 85 4.84 -9.39 -7.21
CA GLN A 85 4.77 -9.73 -5.81
C GLN A 85 5.36 -8.59 -4.98
N PRO A 86 4.62 -8.04 -4.00
CA PRO A 86 5.16 -7.10 -3.04
C PRO A 86 6.11 -7.83 -2.07
N MET A 87 7.25 -7.19 -1.79
CA MET A 87 8.31 -7.74 -0.95
C MET A 87 8.74 -6.69 0.07
N HIS A 88 9.05 -7.11 1.30
CA HIS A 88 9.58 -6.24 2.35
C HIS A 88 8.68 -5.01 2.62
N ILE A 89 7.39 -5.24 2.84
CA ILE A 89 6.41 -4.18 3.09
C ILE A 89 6.73 -3.54 4.44
N SER A 90 7.00 -2.24 4.41
CA SER A 90 7.16 -1.38 5.60
C SER A 90 6.05 -0.35 5.62
N ILE A 91 5.34 -0.22 6.74
CA ILE A 91 4.18 0.64 6.89
C ILE A 91 4.38 1.58 8.07
N GLN A 92 4.03 2.84 7.87
CA GLN A 92 3.94 3.85 8.92
C GLN A 92 2.53 4.43 8.94
N ILE A 93 1.79 4.19 10.03
CA ILE A 93 0.50 4.82 10.26
C ILE A 93 0.71 6.19 10.90
N MET A 94 0.02 7.21 10.37
CA MET A 94 0.23 8.61 10.67
C MET A 94 -1.09 9.32 11.00
N GLY A 95 -0.96 10.57 11.42
CA GLY A 95 -2.08 11.42 11.77
C GLY A 95 -2.61 11.17 13.19
N SER A 96 -3.27 12.16 13.77
CA SER A 96 -3.84 12.06 15.12
C SER A 96 -4.98 11.05 15.22
N LYS A 97 -5.66 10.78 14.11
CA LYS A 97 -6.76 9.81 13.99
C LYS A 97 -6.29 8.44 13.54
N LYS A 98 -4.99 8.27 13.23
CA LYS A 98 -4.44 7.01 12.67
C LYS A 98 -5.18 6.53 11.41
N ASP A 99 -5.56 7.46 10.56
CA ASP A 99 -6.36 7.25 9.35
C ASP A 99 -5.58 7.51 8.05
N VAL A 100 -4.28 7.76 8.15
CA VAL A 100 -3.36 7.89 7.02
C VAL A 100 -2.21 6.92 7.20
N ALA A 101 -1.76 6.29 6.14
CA ALA A 101 -0.58 5.44 6.17
C ALA A 101 0.31 5.67 4.96
N HIS A 102 1.61 5.55 5.16
CA HIS A 102 2.62 5.44 4.11
C HIS A 102 3.17 4.03 4.10
N ALA A 103 3.16 3.39 2.93
CA ALA A 103 3.76 2.09 2.71
C ALA A 103 4.94 2.21 1.73
N ALA A 104 6.05 1.59 2.06
CA ALA A 104 7.21 1.45 1.21
C ALA A 104 7.55 -0.04 1.06
N TYR A 105 7.75 -0.50 -0.18
CA TYR A 105 8.03 -1.90 -0.47
C TYR A 105 8.68 -2.06 -1.85
N TYR A 106 9.09 -3.27 -2.17
CA TYR A 106 9.58 -3.62 -3.50
C TYR A 106 8.54 -4.44 -4.24
N LEU A 107 8.45 -4.22 -5.56
CA LEU A 107 7.71 -5.10 -6.47
C LEU A 107 8.70 -5.86 -7.32
N VAL A 108 8.54 -7.18 -7.33
CA VAL A 108 9.35 -8.09 -8.14
C VAL A 108 8.41 -8.95 -8.97
N GLY A 109 8.70 -9.11 -10.25
CA GLY A 109 7.86 -9.97 -11.09
C GLY A 109 8.10 -9.81 -12.56
N ASN A 110 7.06 -10.05 -13.35
CA ASN A 110 7.10 -10.05 -14.80
C ASN A 110 5.97 -9.19 -15.38
N ILE A 111 6.23 -8.64 -16.57
CA ILE A 111 5.18 -8.07 -17.41
C ILE A 111 4.89 -9.07 -18.50
N MET A 112 3.63 -9.46 -18.62
CA MET A 112 3.16 -10.46 -19.58
C MET A 112 2.35 -9.80 -20.68
N ARG A 113 2.43 -10.33 -21.89
CA ARG A 113 1.52 -10.02 -23.01
C ARG A 113 1.20 -11.32 -23.75
N ASP A 114 -0.08 -11.56 -24.01
CA ASP A 114 -0.56 -12.77 -24.67
C ASP A 114 -0.02 -14.07 -24.05
N GLY A 115 0.03 -14.09 -22.71
CA GLY A 115 0.54 -15.22 -21.93
C GLY A 115 2.06 -15.41 -21.93
N LYS A 116 2.81 -14.54 -22.60
CA LYS A 116 4.29 -14.61 -22.68
C LYS A 116 4.93 -13.46 -21.89
N PRO A 117 6.04 -13.69 -21.19
CA PRO A 117 6.76 -12.61 -20.55
C PRO A 117 7.45 -11.73 -21.60
N ILE A 118 7.16 -10.42 -21.56
CA ILE A 118 7.85 -9.40 -22.36
C ILE A 118 8.91 -8.67 -21.55
N VAL A 119 8.79 -8.68 -20.22
CA VAL A 119 9.81 -8.25 -19.26
C VAL A 119 9.87 -9.28 -18.15
N THR A 120 11.05 -9.79 -17.87
CA THR A 120 11.32 -10.73 -16.76
C THR A 120 12.14 -10.07 -15.67
N ASN A 121 11.93 -10.52 -14.44
CA ASN A 121 12.69 -10.03 -13.28
C ASN A 121 12.64 -8.49 -13.12
N TYR A 122 11.47 -7.93 -13.44
CA TYR A 122 11.21 -6.52 -13.24
C TYR A 122 11.23 -6.20 -11.75
N ARG A 123 11.95 -5.13 -11.39
CA ARG A 123 12.09 -4.69 -10.00
C ARG A 123 11.84 -3.20 -9.88
N THR A 124 11.01 -2.82 -8.94
CA THR A 124 10.73 -1.42 -8.66
C THR A 124 10.53 -1.17 -7.17
N ARG A 125 10.83 0.05 -6.73
CA ARG A 125 10.43 0.54 -5.42
C ARG A 125 9.03 1.11 -5.54
N ALA A 126 8.18 0.78 -4.58
CA ALA A 126 6.86 1.36 -4.42
C ALA A 126 6.83 2.22 -3.17
N SER A 127 6.24 3.40 -3.30
CA SER A 127 5.90 4.30 -2.21
C SER A 127 4.44 4.69 -2.38
N GLU A 128 3.59 4.31 -1.43
CA GLU A 128 2.15 4.49 -1.53
C GLU A 128 1.59 5.17 -0.30
N VAL A 129 0.58 6.01 -0.51
CA VAL A 129 -0.20 6.64 0.55
C VAL A 129 -1.59 6.01 0.57
N PHE A 130 -2.03 5.63 1.75
CA PHE A 130 -3.36 5.10 2.01
C PHE A 130 -4.11 6.00 2.98
N VAL A 131 -5.43 6.07 2.80
CA VAL A 131 -6.36 6.74 3.71
C VAL A 131 -7.41 5.74 4.19
N LYS A 132 -7.79 5.81 5.45
CA LYS A 132 -8.82 4.94 6.03
C LYS A 132 -10.18 5.61 5.93
N ILE A 133 -11.05 5.08 5.08
CA ILE A 133 -12.41 5.59 4.83
C ILE A 133 -13.41 4.46 5.07
N GLY A 134 -14.37 4.68 5.96
CA GLY A 134 -15.37 3.67 6.28
C GLY A 134 -14.77 2.34 6.79
N GLY A 135 -13.65 2.41 7.51
CA GLY A 135 -12.94 1.24 8.04
C GLY A 135 -12.05 0.51 7.03
N LYS A 136 -11.96 0.96 5.77
CA LYS A 136 -11.13 0.37 4.73
C LYS A 136 -9.94 1.25 4.40
N TRP A 137 -8.77 0.67 4.18
CA TRP A 137 -7.59 1.34 3.67
C TRP A 137 -7.65 1.44 2.16
N LEU A 138 -7.71 2.67 1.64
CA LEU A 138 -7.85 2.97 0.21
C LEU A 138 -6.62 3.71 -0.29
N ASN A 139 -6.10 3.31 -1.45
CA ASN A 139 -4.94 3.97 -2.06
C ASN A 139 -5.30 5.39 -2.49
N SER A 140 -4.46 6.36 -2.11
CA SER A 140 -4.61 7.79 -2.41
C SER A 140 -3.44 8.35 -3.22
N GLY A 141 -2.36 7.59 -3.37
CA GLY A 141 -1.23 7.98 -4.19
C GLY A 141 -0.20 6.89 -4.27
N SER A 142 0.45 6.76 -5.42
CA SER A 142 1.47 5.76 -5.69
C SER A 142 2.62 6.35 -6.49
N HIS A 143 3.83 6.05 -6.08
CA HIS A 143 5.04 6.34 -6.84
C HIS A 143 5.86 5.06 -6.99
N TYR A 144 6.19 4.75 -8.22
CA TYR A 144 7.04 3.62 -8.56
C TYR A 144 8.32 4.11 -9.21
N SER A 145 9.48 3.65 -8.73
CA SER A 145 10.77 3.97 -9.33
C SER A 145 11.58 2.70 -9.58
N PRO A 146 12.15 2.53 -10.78
CA PRO A 146 12.84 1.30 -11.13
C PRO A 146 14.08 1.09 -10.26
N LEU A 147 14.38 -0.19 -9.99
CA LEU A 147 15.66 -0.62 -9.45
C LEU A 147 16.50 -1.13 -10.62
N TYR A 148 17.45 -0.31 -11.07
CA TYR A 148 18.43 -0.75 -12.04
C TYR A 148 19.60 -1.41 -11.32
N GLY A 149 19.97 -2.59 -11.74
CA GLY A 149 21.21 -3.24 -11.29
C GLY A 149 22.43 -2.48 -11.82
N GLY A 150 23.33 -2.09 -10.94
CA GLY A 150 24.59 -1.42 -11.25
C GLY A 150 24.49 0.10 -11.32
N SER A 151 25.45 0.78 -10.74
CA SER A 151 25.74 2.23 -10.68
C SER A 151 24.69 3.20 -10.10
N GLY A 152 23.47 2.77 -9.77
CA GLY A 152 22.47 3.68 -9.21
C GLY A 152 22.38 3.67 -7.69
N VAL A 153 22.38 2.51 -7.05
CA VAL A 153 22.45 2.36 -5.60
C VAL A 153 23.25 1.10 -5.29
N VAL A 154 24.44 1.28 -4.80
CA VAL A 154 25.23 0.19 -4.20
C VAL A 154 24.79 0.12 -2.75
N PHE A 155 24.08 -0.95 -2.38
CA PHE A 155 23.95 -1.34 -0.99
C PHE A 155 25.22 -2.16 -0.67
N GLU A 156 26.16 -1.56 0.04
CA GLU A 156 27.26 -2.27 0.68
C GLU A 156 26.76 -2.93 1.97
#